data_338444f4c64450b181f1e30c4116b9c3
#
_entry.id   338444f4c64450b181f1e30c4116b9c3
#
_cell.length_a   1.000
_cell.length_b   1.000
_cell.length_c   1.000
_cell.angle_alpha   90.00
_cell.angle_beta   90.00
_cell.angle_gamma   90.00
#
_symmetry.space_group_name_H-M   'P 1'
#
loop_
_entity.id
_entity.type
_entity.pdbx_description
1 polymer ?
#
loop_
_entity_poly.entity_id
_entity_poly.type
_entity_poly.pdbx_seq_one_letter_code
_entity_poly.pdbx_strand_id
1 'polypeptide(L)'
;MPGPFVISLQTRGDQAAQAEAVVRSVLAEMAKGAITRAELNASKENLIGSFAQRMDSNRERVGLIAMIGMYDLPLDYLSSWTAHVDAVTLQQVAKQAERFLQPESWNRVRVGAKLD
;
A
#
# COMPACT_ATOMS: atom_id res chain seq x y z
N MET A 1 -14.32 5.07 7.70
CA MET A 1 -13.22 5.12 8.69
C MET A 1 -11.89 4.90 7.98
N PRO A 2 -10.85 5.70 8.21
CA PRO A 2 -9.53 5.40 7.66
C PRO A 2 -8.99 4.13 8.32
N GLY A 3 -8.42 3.23 7.51
CA GLY A 3 -7.76 2.02 8.00
C GLY A 3 -6.29 2.27 8.37
N PRO A 4 -5.61 1.31 9.02
CA PRO A 4 -4.19 1.41 9.32
C PRO A 4 -3.37 1.27 8.04
N PHE A 5 -2.28 2.02 7.95
CA PHE A 5 -1.23 1.76 6.96
C PHE A 5 -0.22 0.80 7.59
N VAL A 6 -0.03 -0.37 6.99
CA VAL A 6 0.78 -1.45 7.55
C VAL A 6 1.87 -1.85 6.56
N ILE A 7 3.09 -1.91 7.05
CA ILE A 7 4.22 -2.52 6.34
C ILE A 7 4.62 -3.77 7.11
N SER A 8 4.65 -4.91 6.45
CA SER A 8 5.12 -6.17 7.02
C SER A 8 6.26 -6.73 6.18
N LEU A 9 7.23 -7.30 6.86
CA LEU A 9 8.35 -7.99 6.23
C LEU A 9 8.73 -9.23 7.05
N GLN A 10 9.30 -10.21 6.39
CA GLN A 10 9.92 -11.38 7.01
C GLN A 10 11.38 -11.46 6.60
N THR A 11 12.24 -11.69 7.56
CA THR A 11 13.68 -11.80 7.33
C THR A 11 14.29 -12.72 8.38
N ARG A 12 15.55 -13.09 8.20
CA ARG A 12 16.34 -13.80 9.21
C ARG A 12 16.54 -12.90 10.43
N GLY A 13 16.56 -13.51 11.62
CA GLY A 13 16.71 -12.78 12.89
C GLY A 13 17.96 -11.89 12.94
N ASP A 14 19.08 -12.39 12.42
CA ASP A 14 20.36 -11.67 12.34
C ASP A 14 20.36 -10.48 11.34
N GLN A 15 19.37 -10.39 10.47
CA GLN A 15 19.21 -9.33 9.48
C GLN A 15 18.05 -8.36 9.79
N ALA A 16 17.33 -8.58 10.89
CA ALA A 16 16.12 -7.81 11.19
C ALA A 16 16.38 -6.30 11.33
N ALA A 17 17.46 -5.92 12.01
CA ALA A 17 17.84 -4.52 12.17
C ALA A 17 18.21 -3.85 10.84
N GLN A 18 18.95 -4.57 9.98
CA GLN A 18 19.31 -4.08 8.66
C GLN A 18 18.08 -3.91 7.75
N ALA A 19 17.19 -4.91 7.73
CA ALA A 19 15.95 -4.84 6.95
C ALA A 19 15.07 -3.67 7.39
N GLU A 20 14.94 -3.43 8.68
CA GLU A 20 14.22 -2.28 9.21
C GLU A 20 14.86 -0.94 8.80
N ALA A 21 16.17 -0.83 8.86
CA ALA A 21 16.88 0.37 8.44
C ALA A 21 16.63 0.68 6.95
N VAL A 22 16.61 -0.33 6.10
CA VAL A 22 16.28 -0.19 4.67
C VAL A 22 14.84 0.32 4.50
N VAL A 23 13.86 -0.27 5.20
CA VAL A 23 12.46 0.19 5.13
C VAL A 23 12.35 1.66 5.55
N ARG A 24 12.99 2.04 6.66
CA ARG A 24 12.98 3.45 7.13
C ARG A 24 13.59 4.40 6.11
N SER A 25 14.71 4.03 5.50
CA SER A 25 15.37 4.84 4.47
C SER A 25 14.46 5.04 3.27
N VAL A 26 13.87 3.97 2.74
CA VAL A 26 12.95 4.03 1.60
C VAL A 26 11.74 4.91 1.90
N LEU A 27 11.13 4.76 3.08
CA LEU A 27 10.00 5.58 3.49
C LEU A 27 10.37 7.06 3.61
N ALA A 28 11.52 7.36 4.17
CA ALA A 28 12.01 8.73 4.30
C ALA A 28 12.28 9.38 2.93
N GLU A 29 12.80 8.63 1.97
CA GLU A 29 13.00 9.08 0.60
C GLU A 29 11.67 9.32 -0.12
N MET A 30 10.72 8.39 -0.01
CA MET A 30 9.38 8.55 -0.57
C MET A 30 8.64 9.75 0.03
N ALA A 31 8.77 9.98 1.34
CA ALA A 31 8.19 11.14 2.02
C ALA A 31 8.76 12.48 1.51
N LYS A 32 10.01 12.48 1.02
CA LYS A 32 10.66 13.65 0.40
C LYS A 32 10.32 13.81 -1.10
N GLY A 33 9.45 12.95 -1.63
CA GLY A 33 9.04 13.02 -3.03
C GLY A 33 9.96 12.29 -4.01
N ALA A 34 10.84 11.40 -3.53
CA ALA A 34 11.69 10.56 -4.38
C ALA A 34 10.91 9.42 -5.06
N ILE A 35 9.76 9.75 -5.63
CA ILE A 35 8.88 8.82 -6.36
C ILE A 35 8.92 9.25 -7.83
N THR A 36 9.33 8.34 -8.69
CA THR A 36 9.44 8.61 -10.11
C THR A 36 8.13 8.34 -10.87
N ARG A 37 7.99 8.98 -12.02
CA ARG A 37 6.85 8.69 -12.92
C ARG A 37 6.87 7.25 -13.41
N ALA A 38 8.04 6.65 -13.61
CA ALA A 38 8.18 5.26 -14.04
C ALA A 38 7.65 4.30 -12.96
N GLU A 39 7.97 4.52 -11.69
CA GLU A 39 7.47 3.71 -10.57
C GLU A 39 5.96 3.85 -10.40
N LEU A 40 5.42 5.07 -10.53
CA LEU A 40 3.98 5.28 -10.51
C LEU A 40 3.28 4.53 -11.65
N ASN A 41 3.79 4.62 -12.87
CA ASN A 41 3.20 3.92 -14.01
C ASN A 41 3.26 2.40 -13.85
N ALA A 42 4.40 1.84 -13.45
CA ALA A 42 4.54 0.41 -13.18
C ALA A 42 3.56 -0.07 -12.08
N SER A 43 3.36 0.73 -11.03
CA SER A 43 2.39 0.43 -9.97
C SER A 43 0.95 0.45 -10.48
N LYS A 44 0.58 1.42 -11.32
CA LYS A 44 -0.74 1.49 -11.96
C LYS A 44 -0.99 0.28 -12.86
N GLU A 45 -0.05 -0.05 -13.74
CA GLU A 45 -0.14 -1.21 -14.64
C GLU A 45 -0.33 -2.50 -13.85
N ASN A 46 0.41 -2.69 -12.76
CA ASN A 46 0.28 -3.84 -11.88
C ASN A 46 -1.11 -3.90 -11.21
N LEU A 47 -1.58 -2.79 -10.65
CA LEU A 47 -2.87 -2.71 -9.98
C LEU A 47 -4.02 -2.96 -10.96
N ILE A 48 -4.02 -2.33 -12.13
CA ILE A 48 -5.06 -2.46 -13.15
C ILE A 48 -5.03 -3.86 -13.76
N GLY A 49 -3.83 -4.38 -14.10
CA GLY A 49 -3.67 -5.69 -14.68
C GLY A 49 -4.07 -6.84 -13.74
N SER A 50 -3.85 -6.70 -12.43
CA SER A 50 -4.26 -7.69 -11.43
C SER A 50 -5.71 -7.56 -10.97
N PHE A 51 -6.40 -6.50 -11.35
CA PHE A 51 -7.76 -6.22 -10.86
C PHE A 51 -8.77 -7.33 -11.21
N ALA A 52 -8.72 -7.84 -12.45
CA ALA A 52 -9.61 -8.92 -12.88
C ALA A 52 -9.42 -10.21 -12.06
N GLN A 53 -8.16 -10.53 -11.70
CA GLN A 53 -7.83 -11.71 -10.90
C GLN A 53 -8.41 -11.65 -9.48
N ARG A 54 -8.64 -10.44 -8.95
CA ARG A 54 -9.28 -10.25 -7.62
C ARG A 54 -10.78 -10.55 -7.60
N MET A 55 -11.36 -10.89 -8.73
CA MET A 55 -12.78 -11.21 -8.87
C MET A 55 -13.03 -12.64 -9.40
N ASP A 56 -11.99 -13.48 -9.43
CA ASP A 56 -12.06 -14.80 -10.06
C ASP A 56 -12.88 -15.81 -9.26
N SER A 57 -12.95 -15.67 -7.95
CA SER A 57 -13.72 -16.57 -7.10
C SER A 57 -14.95 -15.90 -6.48
N ASN A 58 -15.97 -16.71 -6.19
CA ASN A 58 -17.16 -16.21 -5.47
C ASN A 58 -16.80 -15.65 -4.08
N ARG A 59 -15.79 -16.21 -3.42
CA ARG A 59 -15.31 -15.75 -2.11
C ARG A 59 -14.76 -14.32 -2.23
N GLU A 60 -13.95 -14.06 -3.24
CA GLU A 60 -13.37 -12.73 -3.46
C GLU A 60 -14.43 -11.71 -3.85
N ARG A 61 -15.38 -12.09 -4.69
CA ARG A 61 -16.53 -11.24 -5.06
C ARG A 61 -17.36 -10.85 -3.84
N VAL A 62 -17.69 -11.82 -2.97
CA VAL A 62 -18.39 -11.54 -1.71
C VAL A 62 -17.59 -10.62 -0.82
N GLY A 63 -16.27 -10.80 -0.70
CA GLY A 63 -15.39 -9.92 0.05
C GLY A 63 -15.40 -8.48 -0.46
N LEU A 64 -15.37 -8.29 -1.78
CA LEU A 64 -15.46 -6.96 -2.39
C LEU A 64 -16.82 -6.30 -2.16
N ILE A 65 -17.92 -7.04 -2.30
CA ILE A 65 -19.27 -6.53 -2.05
C ILE A 65 -19.43 -6.15 -0.57
N ALA A 66 -18.93 -6.99 0.34
CA ALA A 66 -18.94 -6.70 1.77
C ALA A 66 -18.14 -5.43 2.11
N MET A 67 -17.00 -5.23 1.46
CA MET A 67 -16.18 -4.01 1.61
C MET A 67 -16.94 -2.77 1.11
N ILE A 68 -17.59 -2.85 -0.05
CA ILE A 68 -18.40 -1.75 -0.60
C ILE A 68 -19.49 -1.35 0.39
N GLY A 69 -20.23 -2.34 0.94
CA GLY A 69 -21.28 -2.08 1.93
C GLY A 69 -20.73 -1.57 3.28
N MET A 70 -19.60 -2.11 3.75
CA MET A 70 -19.00 -1.71 5.03
C MET A 70 -18.48 -0.26 5.01
N TYR A 71 -17.96 0.19 3.88
CA TYR A 71 -17.39 1.53 3.74
C TYR A 71 -18.32 2.52 3.06
N ASP A 72 -19.57 2.11 2.77
CA ASP A 72 -20.58 2.93 2.08
C ASP A 72 -20.05 3.51 0.76
N LEU A 73 -19.39 2.64 -0.03
CA LEU A 73 -18.85 3.02 -1.33
C LEU A 73 -19.96 3.00 -2.38
N PRO A 74 -19.83 3.81 -3.46
CA PRO A 74 -20.77 3.79 -4.57
C PRO A 74 -20.92 2.39 -5.18
N LEU A 75 -22.13 2.06 -5.67
CA LEU A 75 -22.38 0.73 -6.27
C LEU A 75 -21.58 0.50 -7.56
N ASP A 76 -21.18 1.57 -8.23
CA ASP A 76 -20.32 1.55 -9.42
C ASP A 76 -18.81 1.56 -9.08
N TYR A 77 -18.45 1.42 -7.79
CA TYR A 77 -17.08 1.48 -7.32
C TYR A 77 -16.14 0.53 -8.10
N LEU A 78 -16.57 -0.71 -8.35
CA LEU A 78 -15.75 -1.68 -9.07
C LEU A 78 -15.60 -1.34 -10.56
N SER A 79 -16.63 -0.82 -11.19
CA SER A 79 -16.58 -0.45 -12.61
C SER A 79 -15.78 0.84 -12.87
N SER A 80 -15.72 1.73 -11.89
CA SER A 80 -14.96 2.99 -11.97
C SER A 80 -13.53 2.87 -11.40
N TRP A 81 -13.20 1.77 -10.72
CA TRP A 81 -11.96 1.63 -9.96
C TRP A 81 -10.69 1.79 -10.83
N THR A 82 -10.65 1.14 -11.99
CA THR A 82 -9.50 1.22 -12.90
C THR A 82 -9.27 2.64 -13.41
N ALA A 83 -10.35 3.36 -13.73
CA ALA A 83 -10.27 4.76 -14.14
C ALA A 83 -9.77 5.66 -13.00
N HIS A 84 -10.19 5.41 -11.76
CA HIS A 84 -9.67 6.14 -10.60
C HIS A 84 -8.18 5.89 -10.36
N VAL A 85 -7.71 4.64 -10.50
CA VAL A 85 -6.28 4.31 -10.38
C VAL A 85 -5.48 5.00 -11.49
N ASP A 86 -5.97 4.98 -12.73
CA ASP A 86 -5.30 5.60 -13.86
C ASP A 86 -5.21 7.13 -13.71
N ALA A 87 -6.23 7.76 -13.14
CA ALA A 87 -6.26 9.20 -12.89
C ALA A 87 -5.33 9.69 -11.78
N VAL A 88 -4.74 8.80 -10.96
CA VAL A 88 -3.82 9.18 -9.88
C VAL A 88 -2.59 9.86 -10.46
N THR A 89 -2.23 11.02 -9.94
CA THR A 89 -1.06 11.80 -10.37
C THR A 89 0.12 11.64 -9.43
N LEU A 90 1.33 11.86 -9.94
CA LEU A 90 2.56 11.84 -9.14
C LEU A 90 2.50 12.85 -7.99
N GLN A 91 1.94 14.02 -8.23
CA GLN A 91 1.78 15.05 -7.21
C GLN A 91 0.85 14.60 -6.06
N GLN A 92 -0.24 13.91 -6.38
CA GLN A 92 -1.14 13.35 -5.36
C GLN A 92 -0.41 12.29 -4.52
N VAL A 93 0.34 11.39 -5.16
CA VAL A 93 1.12 10.36 -4.44
C VAL A 93 2.17 11.00 -3.54
N ALA A 94 2.96 11.95 -4.04
CA ALA A 94 3.97 12.65 -3.27
C ALA A 94 3.37 13.35 -2.04
N LYS A 95 2.24 14.05 -2.20
CA LYS A 95 1.53 14.71 -1.09
C LYS A 95 1.05 13.73 -0.02
N GLN A 96 0.56 12.55 -0.41
CA GLN A 96 0.15 11.54 0.56
C GLN A 96 1.36 10.86 1.21
N ALA A 97 2.44 10.62 0.46
CA ALA A 97 3.68 10.08 0.99
C ALA A 97 4.26 11.02 2.08
N GLU A 98 4.36 12.32 1.82
CA GLU A 98 4.77 13.32 2.79
C GLU A 98 3.92 13.28 4.07
N ARG A 99 2.60 13.13 3.91
CA ARG A 99 1.67 13.12 5.04
C ARG A 99 1.73 11.84 5.89
N PHE A 100 1.83 10.68 5.27
CA PHE A 100 1.65 9.39 5.95
C PHE A 100 2.94 8.61 6.18
N LEU A 101 3.98 8.82 5.36
CA LEU A 101 5.23 8.08 5.46
C LEU A 101 6.24 8.78 6.37
N GLN A 102 5.84 9.04 7.62
CA GLN A 102 6.71 9.63 8.65
C GLN A 102 7.20 8.50 9.57
N PRO A 103 8.34 7.86 9.27
CA PRO A 103 8.76 6.63 9.95
C PRO A 103 8.99 6.79 11.45
N GLU A 104 9.22 8.02 11.93
CA GLU A 104 9.40 8.31 13.36
C GLU A 104 8.11 8.24 14.17
N SER A 105 6.95 8.40 13.52
CA SER A 105 5.63 8.34 14.16
C SER A 105 5.01 6.94 14.18
N TRP A 106 5.69 5.94 13.61
CA TRP A 106 5.11 4.61 13.43
C TRP A 106 5.37 3.69 14.62
N ASN A 107 4.35 2.93 14.99
CA ASN A 107 4.49 1.82 15.90
C ASN A 107 5.21 0.65 15.21
N ARG A 108 6.11 0.00 15.94
CA ARG A 108 6.88 -1.13 15.48
C ARG A 108 6.64 -2.35 16.34
N VAL A 109 6.35 -3.47 15.71
CA VAL A 109 6.24 -4.77 16.36
C VAL A 109 7.22 -5.73 15.71
N ARG A 110 8.07 -6.39 16.50
CA ARG A 110 8.94 -7.47 16.07
C ARG A 110 8.53 -8.75 16.76
N VAL A 111 8.44 -9.83 16.00
CA VAL A 111 8.11 -11.16 16.51
C VAL A 111 9.13 -12.14 15.95
N GLY A 112 9.76 -12.95 16.82
CA GLY A 112 10.73 -13.96 16.40
C GLY A 112 11.79 -14.27 17.45
N ALA A 113 12.82 -15.02 17.07
CA ALA A 113 13.95 -15.37 17.92
C ALA A 113 14.72 -14.10 18.33
N LYS A 114 15.45 -14.18 19.47
CA LYS A 114 16.22 -13.11 20.11
C LYS A 114 16.72 -12.06 19.13
N LEU A 115 16.25 -10.87 19.34
CA LEU A 115 16.73 -9.64 18.71
C LEU A 115 17.72 -9.04 19.70
N ASP A 116 19.00 -9.17 19.42
CA ASP A 116 20.05 -8.47 20.15
C ASP A 116 19.99 -6.97 19.83
#